data_d067b22d10dd193d1b37000ff48a76b3
#
_entry.id   d067b22d10dd193d1b37000ff48a76b3
#
_cell.length_a   1.000
_cell.length_b   1.000
_cell.length_c   1.000
_cell.angle_alpha   90.00
_cell.angle_beta   90.00
_cell.angle_gamma   90.00
#
_symmetry.space_group_name_H-M   'P 1'
#
loop_
_entity.id
_entity.type
_entity.pdbx_description
1 polymer ?
#
loop_
_entity_poly.entity_id
_entity_poly.type
_entity_poly.pdbx_seq_one_letter_code
_entity_poly.pdbx_strand_id
1 'polypeptide(L)'
;QANGVATISKVNTFGYKGSFAGLGISASYNKDSGAGAAGSATEGHSKSLVVTTSDMMDGLEAGVGIGDKSGTTTENGTDMSILYAKYTAGSVTMGAQLTNIDASAANSDTDRTHIAVSVAVNENLSVSLGQSVVEFESASKDDQESTGIAVSYTMGSMTVAAFNNTEENSGGTQGTDDSVTEVSAAFAF
;
A
#
# COMPACT_ATOMS: atom_id res chain seq x y z
N GLN A 1 -3.70 -6.27 -2.01
CA GLN A 1 -3.68 -5.14 -2.97
C GLN A 1 -2.45 -4.31 -2.66
N ALA A 2 -1.61 -4.05 -3.65
CA ALA A 2 -0.50 -3.12 -3.50
C ALA A 2 -1.08 -1.72 -3.18
N ASN A 3 -1.02 -1.31 -1.93
CA ASN A 3 -1.37 0.04 -1.53
C ASN A 3 -0.25 0.98 -1.95
N GLY A 4 -0.53 1.97 -2.76
CA GLY A 4 0.41 3.03 -3.09
C GLY A 4 0.54 3.39 -4.57
N VAL A 5 -0.07 2.64 -5.48
CA VAL A 5 -0.18 3.08 -6.87
C VAL A 5 -1.42 3.95 -7.01
N ALA A 6 -1.25 5.12 -7.56
CA ALA A 6 -2.19 6.24 -7.66
C ALA A 6 -3.68 5.87 -7.53
N THR A 7 -4.35 6.47 -6.55
CA THR A 7 -5.80 6.32 -6.35
C THR A 7 -6.54 6.87 -7.56
N ILE A 8 -7.27 6.02 -8.28
CA ILE A 8 -8.13 6.43 -9.39
C ILE A 8 -9.30 7.21 -8.80
N SER A 9 -9.31 8.51 -8.96
CA SER A 9 -10.43 9.37 -8.57
C SER A 9 -11.17 9.87 -9.80
N LYS A 10 -12.34 9.31 -9.98
CA LYS A 10 -13.60 9.86 -10.54
C LYS A 10 -13.64 10.26 -12.00
N VAL A 11 -13.48 10.80 -12.82
CA VAL A 11 -14.00 11.24 -14.14
C VAL A 11 -12.85 11.40 -15.12
N ASN A 12 -12.97 10.83 -16.31
CA ASN A 12 -11.94 10.81 -17.36
C ASN A 12 -10.78 9.83 -17.11
N THR A 13 -11.05 8.68 -16.50
CA THR A 13 -10.05 7.63 -16.30
C THR A 13 -10.16 6.59 -17.42
N PHE A 14 -9.05 6.32 -18.09
CA PHE A 14 -8.86 5.13 -18.90
C PHE A 14 -8.10 4.09 -18.08
N GLY A 15 -8.63 2.87 -18.02
CA GLY A 15 -7.99 1.76 -17.30
C GLY A 15 -7.98 0.50 -18.15
N TYR A 16 -6.90 -0.24 -18.06
CA TYR A 16 -6.76 -1.58 -18.63
C TYR A 16 -6.36 -2.56 -17.52
N LYS A 17 -7.00 -3.72 -17.51
CA LYS A 17 -6.60 -4.84 -16.66
C LYS A 17 -6.75 -6.12 -17.47
N GLY A 18 -5.70 -6.91 -17.53
CA GLY A 18 -5.68 -8.17 -18.27
C GLY A 18 -4.54 -9.05 -17.81
N SER A 19 -4.45 -10.24 -18.40
CA SER A 19 -3.34 -11.16 -18.21
C SER A 19 -2.78 -11.59 -19.56
N PHE A 20 -1.47 -11.74 -19.62
CA PHE A 20 -0.77 -12.22 -20.79
C PHE A 20 0.46 -13.03 -20.37
N ALA A 21 0.57 -14.26 -20.89
CA ALA A 21 1.72 -15.16 -20.64
C ALA A 21 2.05 -15.33 -19.13
N GLY A 22 1.04 -15.53 -18.27
CA GLY A 22 1.25 -15.69 -16.82
C GLY A 22 1.47 -14.38 -16.06
N LEU A 23 1.49 -13.25 -16.75
CA LEU A 23 1.61 -11.93 -16.15
C LEU A 23 0.24 -11.25 -16.06
N GLY A 24 -0.10 -10.73 -14.88
CA GLY A 24 -1.20 -9.79 -14.70
C GLY A 24 -0.70 -8.38 -15.02
N ILE A 25 -1.42 -7.65 -15.86
CA ILE A 25 -1.08 -6.27 -16.25
C ILE A 25 -2.25 -5.38 -15.91
N SER A 26 -1.97 -4.30 -15.18
CA SER A 26 -2.94 -3.25 -14.89
C SER A 26 -2.32 -1.89 -15.22
N ALA A 27 -2.99 -1.12 -16.06
CA ALA A 27 -2.56 0.23 -16.41
C ALA A 27 -3.72 1.20 -16.24
N SER A 28 -3.42 2.41 -15.78
CA SER A 28 -4.41 3.48 -15.69
C SER A 28 -3.83 4.80 -16.14
N TYR A 29 -4.69 5.62 -16.71
CA TYR A 29 -4.44 7.03 -17.01
C TYR A 29 -5.65 7.83 -16.57
N ASN A 30 -5.42 8.88 -15.82
CA ASN A 30 -6.44 9.83 -15.41
C ASN A 30 -5.98 11.24 -15.76
N LYS A 31 -6.82 11.96 -16.50
CA LYS A 31 -6.66 13.40 -16.69
C LYS A 31 -7.47 14.11 -15.60
N ASP A 32 -6.77 14.76 -14.70
CA ASP A 32 -7.40 15.56 -13.66
C ASP A 32 -7.91 16.86 -14.28
N SER A 33 -9.21 17.01 -14.38
CA SER A 33 -9.80 18.28 -14.73
C SER A 33 -9.91 19.09 -13.44
N GLY A 34 -8.91 19.91 -13.15
CA GLY A 34 -8.95 20.81 -12.00
C GLY A 34 -10.25 21.61 -12.01
N ALA A 35 -11.05 21.49 -10.98
CA ALA A 35 -12.16 22.38 -10.71
C ALA A 35 -11.60 23.73 -10.21
N GLY A 36 -10.85 24.41 -11.06
CA GLY A 36 -10.43 25.79 -10.85
C GLY A 36 -11.44 26.73 -11.49
N ALA A 37 -11.72 27.84 -10.84
CA ALA A 37 -12.48 28.93 -11.43
C ALA A 37 -11.93 29.27 -12.82
N ALA A 38 -12.84 29.62 -13.77
CA ALA A 38 -12.51 29.91 -15.16
C ALA A 38 -11.27 30.81 -15.26
N GLY A 39 -10.16 30.28 -15.80
CA GLY A 39 -8.92 30.99 -16.03
C GLY A 39 -7.66 30.42 -15.38
N SER A 40 -7.74 29.40 -14.53
CA SER A 40 -6.57 28.70 -13.95
C SER A 40 -6.48 27.30 -14.52
N ALA A 41 -5.95 27.19 -15.72
CA ALA A 41 -5.72 25.92 -16.37
C ALA A 41 -4.40 25.31 -15.85
N THR A 42 -4.51 24.52 -14.80
CA THR A 42 -3.44 23.58 -14.48
C THR A 42 -4.04 22.19 -14.43
N GLU A 43 -4.13 21.59 -15.61
CA GLU A 43 -4.58 20.23 -15.76
C GLU A 43 -3.45 19.29 -15.35
N GLY A 44 -3.64 18.59 -14.25
CA GLY A 44 -2.79 17.47 -13.83
C GLY A 44 -3.17 16.18 -14.58
N HIS A 45 -2.31 15.21 -14.51
CA HIS A 45 -2.62 13.83 -14.91
C HIS A 45 -1.96 12.86 -13.94
N SER A 46 -2.52 11.68 -13.86
CA SER A 46 -1.84 10.56 -13.21
C SER A 46 -1.88 9.35 -14.12
N LYS A 47 -0.82 8.57 -14.08
CA LYS A 47 -0.72 7.30 -14.80
C LYS A 47 -0.09 6.25 -13.90
N SER A 48 -0.44 5.00 -14.13
CA SER A 48 0.18 3.88 -13.43
C SER A 48 0.26 2.65 -14.31
N LEU A 49 1.26 1.84 -14.06
CA LEU A 49 1.44 0.51 -14.63
C LEU A 49 1.85 -0.44 -13.52
N VAL A 50 1.14 -1.55 -13.40
CA VAL A 50 1.46 -2.62 -12.46
C VAL A 50 1.55 -3.93 -13.23
N VAL A 51 2.61 -4.68 -13.00
CA VAL A 51 2.80 -6.03 -13.52
C VAL A 51 2.95 -6.98 -12.35
N THR A 52 2.20 -8.07 -12.36
CA THR A 52 2.20 -9.09 -11.31
C THR A 52 2.37 -10.47 -11.91
N THR A 53 2.91 -11.39 -11.15
CA THR A 53 2.99 -12.80 -11.53
C THR A 53 2.79 -13.71 -10.32
N SER A 54 2.16 -14.86 -10.54
CA SER A 54 2.05 -15.96 -9.59
C SER A 54 2.58 -17.27 -10.18
N ASP A 55 3.08 -17.24 -11.40
CA ASP A 55 3.46 -18.42 -12.16
C ASP A 55 4.96 -18.74 -12.11
N MET A 56 5.75 -17.94 -11.38
CA MET A 56 7.19 -18.13 -11.27
C MET A 56 7.56 -19.34 -10.39
N MET A 57 6.82 -19.54 -9.32
CA MET A 57 7.04 -20.61 -8.35
C MET A 57 5.75 -20.84 -7.56
N ASP A 58 5.46 -22.11 -7.23
CA ASP A 58 4.30 -22.42 -6.41
C ASP A 58 4.34 -21.69 -5.07
N GLY A 59 3.23 -21.04 -4.72
CA GLY A 59 3.09 -20.22 -3.52
C GLY A 59 3.70 -18.81 -3.62
N LEU A 60 4.43 -18.46 -4.68
CA LEU A 60 5.01 -17.13 -4.85
C LEU A 60 4.09 -16.23 -5.70
N GLU A 61 3.79 -15.07 -5.18
CA GLU A 61 3.20 -13.95 -5.91
C GLU A 61 4.16 -12.75 -5.80
N ALA A 62 4.47 -12.12 -6.91
CA ALA A 62 5.33 -10.95 -6.94
C ALA A 62 4.81 -9.91 -7.93
N GLY A 63 5.17 -8.67 -7.73
CA GLY A 63 4.77 -7.60 -8.64
C GLY A 63 5.61 -6.35 -8.50
N VAL A 64 5.63 -5.60 -9.60
CA VAL A 64 6.25 -4.29 -9.70
C VAL A 64 5.22 -3.30 -10.22
N GLY A 65 5.31 -2.07 -9.75
CA GLY A 65 4.44 -1.00 -10.22
C GLY A 65 5.21 0.32 -10.31
N ILE A 66 4.81 1.12 -11.26
CA ILE A 66 5.25 2.51 -11.39
C ILE A 66 4.03 3.40 -11.55
N GLY A 67 4.11 4.59 -11.02
CA GLY A 67 3.07 5.61 -11.15
C GLY A 67 3.68 7.00 -11.20
N ASP A 68 2.97 7.89 -11.85
CA ASP A 68 3.34 9.31 -11.96
C ASP A 68 2.08 10.14 -11.76
N LYS A 69 2.20 11.18 -10.98
CA LYS A 69 1.21 12.24 -10.84
C LYS A 69 1.88 13.55 -11.20
N SER A 70 1.44 14.19 -12.28
CA SER A 70 1.97 15.51 -12.63
C SER A 70 1.55 16.57 -11.61
N GLY A 71 2.49 17.44 -11.28
CA GLY A 71 2.21 18.60 -10.46
C GLY A 71 1.28 19.60 -11.18
N THR A 72 0.63 20.40 -10.39
CA THR A 72 -0.10 21.59 -10.83
C THR A 72 0.67 22.84 -10.39
N THR A 73 0.22 24.05 -10.72
CA THR A 73 0.85 25.28 -10.21
C THR A 73 0.82 25.40 -8.68
N THR A 74 -0.04 24.63 -8.02
CA THR A 74 -0.21 24.64 -6.55
C THR A 74 0.16 23.32 -5.87
N GLU A 75 0.36 22.25 -6.65
CA GLU A 75 0.74 20.93 -6.14
C GLU A 75 1.97 20.44 -6.87
N ASN A 76 2.90 19.86 -6.14
CA ASN A 76 4.08 19.24 -6.71
C ASN A 76 3.73 17.90 -7.37
N GLY A 77 4.46 17.55 -8.42
CA GLY A 77 4.39 16.23 -9.03
C GLY A 77 4.97 15.15 -8.11
N THR A 78 4.65 13.90 -8.40
CA THR A 78 5.12 12.77 -7.62
C THR A 78 5.30 11.56 -8.52
N ASP A 79 6.48 10.97 -8.51
CA ASP A 79 6.75 9.67 -9.09
C ASP A 79 6.70 8.59 -7.99
N MET A 80 6.20 7.42 -8.32
CA MET A 80 6.07 6.31 -7.38
C MET A 80 6.57 5.02 -8.02
N SER A 81 7.27 4.22 -7.25
CA SER A 81 7.58 2.85 -7.61
C SER A 81 7.28 1.90 -6.47
N ILE A 82 6.89 0.69 -6.80
CA ILE A 82 6.56 -0.35 -5.84
C ILE A 82 7.12 -1.69 -6.31
N LEU A 83 7.67 -2.44 -5.39
CA LEU A 83 8.06 -3.83 -5.55
C LEU A 83 7.48 -4.62 -4.39
N TYR A 84 6.81 -5.72 -4.67
CA TYR A 84 6.37 -6.62 -3.62
C TYR A 84 6.58 -8.08 -3.97
N ALA A 85 6.70 -8.90 -2.93
CA ALA A 85 6.64 -10.33 -3.03
C ALA A 85 5.87 -10.91 -1.83
N LYS A 86 5.07 -11.95 -2.09
CA LYS A 86 4.36 -12.72 -1.08
C LYS A 86 4.60 -14.19 -1.36
N TYR A 87 4.98 -14.94 -0.33
CA TYR A 87 5.22 -16.37 -0.43
C TYR A 87 4.39 -17.13 0.60
N THR A 88 3.69 -18.15 0.13
CA THR A 88 2.87 -19.04 0.98
C THR A 88 3.42 -20.46 0.92
N ALA A 89 3.77 -20.98 2.07
CA ALA A 89 4.25 -22.36 2.26
C ALA A 89 3.43 -23.03 3.35
N GLY A 90 2.56 -23.94 2.99
CA GLY A 90 1.63 -24.59 3.92
C GLY A 90 0.76 -23.58 4.65
N SER A 91 0.88 -23.53 5.98
CA SER A 91 0.10 -22.62 6.82
C SER A 91 0.74 -21.24 7.03
N VAL A 92 1.92 -20.99 6.47
CA VAL A 92 2.67 -19.75 6.65
C VAL A 92 2.64 -18.92 5.37
N THR A 93 2.28 -17.65 5.49
CA THR A 93 2.41 -16.66 4.43
C THR A 93 3.31 -15.54 4.93
N MET A 94 4.31 -15.16 4.15
CA MET A 94 5.17 -14.02 4.42
C MET A 94 5.18 -13.09 3.20
N GLY A 95 5.33 -11.80 3.46
CA GLY A 95 5.36 -10.79 2.40
C GLY A 95 6.27 -9.63 2.75
N ALA A 96 6.79 -9.01 1.70
CA ALA A 96 7.53 -7.76 1.78
C ALA A 96 7.11 -6.84 0.65
N GLN A 97 7.12 -5.54 0.90
CA GLN A 97 6.84 -4.50 -0.07
C GLN A 97 7.81 -3.34 0.16
N LEU A 98 8.37 -2.86 -0.92
CA LEU A 98 9.17 -1.65 -0.98
C LEU A 98 8.42 -0.63 -1.83
N THR A 99 8.31 0.60 -1.35
CA THR A 99 7.68 1.70 -2.09
C THR A 99 8.58 2.92 -1.99
N ASN A 100 8.93 3.46 -3.13
CA ASN A 100 9.63 4.75 -3.23
C ASN A 100 8.65 5.80 -3.74
N ILE A 101 8.66 6.96 -3.14
CA ILE A 101 7.87 8.13 -3.52
C ILE A 101 8.84 9.29 -3.69
N ASP A 102 9.05 9.69 -4.93
CA ASP A 102 9.88 10.82 -5.35
C ASP A 102 8.95 12.02 -5.61
N ALA A 103 9.00 12.99 -4.74
CA ALA A 103 8.19 14.19 -4.80
C ALA A 103 8.99 15.35 -5.39
N SER A 104 8.41 16.09 -6.33
CA SER A 104 9.08 17.26 -6.92
C SER A 104 9.39 18.39 -5.92
N ALA A 105 8.86 18.31 -4.70
CA ALA A 105 9.19 19.22 -3.62
C ALA A 105 10.50 18.76 -2.94
N ALA A 106 11.44 19.67 -2.74
CA ALA A 106 12.69 19.35 -2.08
C ALA A 106 12.47 18.81 -0.65
N ASN A 107 13.26 17.81 -0.25
CA ASN A 107 13.21 17.10 1.03
C ASN A 107 11.83 16.47 1.33
N SER A 108 11.15 15.97 0.31
CA SER A 108 9.80 15.39 0.45
C SER A 108 9.71 13.95 -0.01
N ASP A 109 10.82 13.36 -0.44
CA ASP A 109 10.87 11.97 -0.83
C ASP A 109 10.68 11.05 0.38
N THR A 110 10.08 9.91 0.14
CA THR A 110 9.91 8.89 1.17
C THR A 110 10.14 7.50 0.62
N ASP A 111 10.87 6.70 1.37
CA ASP A 111 10.99 5.27 1.18
C ASP A 111 10.18 4.52 2.22
N ARG A 112 9.46 3.48 1.79
CA ARG A 112 8.62 2.69 2.68
C ARG A 112 8.93 1.22 2.52
N THR A 113 9.22 0.58 3.63
CA THR A 113 9.42 -0.86 3.72
C THR A 113 8.31 -1.46 4.57
N HIS A 114 7.63 -2.48 4.04
CA HIS A 114 6.65 -3.27 4.79
C HIS A 114 7.07 -4.73 4.76
N ILE A 115 7.04 -5.36 5.92
CA ILE A 115 7.22 -6.81 6.05
C ILE A 115 6.09 -7.37 6.89
N ALA A 116 5.62 -8.57 6.57
CA ALA A 116 4.58 -9.23 7.33
C ALA A 116 4.71 -10.75 7.25
N VAL A 117 4.25 -11.40 8.30
CA VAL A 117 4.07 -12.83 8.36
C VAL A 117 2.69 -13.16 8.94
N SER A 118 2.05 -14.16 8.36
CA SER A 118 0.78 -14.69 8.84
C SER A 118 0.87 -16.21 8.94
N VAL A 119 0.31 -16.76 9.99
CA VAL A 119 0.28 -18.21 10.26
C VAL A 119 -1.16 -18.64 10.50
N ALA A 120 -1.66 -19.58 9.69
CA ALA A 120 -2.86 -20.32 10.01
C ALA A 120 -2.50 -21.42 11.03
N VAL A 121 -2.75 -21.14 12.30
CA VAL A 121 -2.42 -22.06 13.40
C VAL A 121 -3.25 -23.34 13.29
N ASN A 122 -4.51 -23.21 12.88
CA ASN A 122 -5.41 -24.28 12.52
C ASN A 122 -6.51 -23.75 11.59
N GLU A 123 -7.50 -24.58 11.26
CA GLU A 123 -8.61 -24.22 10.35
C GLU A 123 -9.41 -22.99 10.79
N ASN A 124 -9.38 -22.66 12.08
CA ASN A 124 -10.18 -21.60 12.67
C ASN A 124 -9.36 -20.41 13.14
N LEU A 125 -8.07 -20.60 13.46
CA LEU A 125 -7.23 -19.58 14.09
C LEU A 125 -6.08 -19.15 13.19
N SER A 126 -5.97 -17.86 12.98
CA SER A 126 -4.81 -17.23 12.33
C SER A 126 -4.21 -16.14 13.20
N VAL A 127 -2.91 -15.97 13.08
CA VAL A 127 -2.13 -14.89 13.73
C VAL A 127 -1.25 -14.25 12.68
N SER A 128 -1.12 -12.93 12.74
CA SER A 128 -0.21 -12.18 11.87
C SER A 128 0.56 -11.11 12.62
N LEU A 129 1.75 -10.85 12.13
CA LEU A 129 2.66 -9.79 12.57
C LEU A 129 3.09 -9.00 11.35
N GLY A 130 3.20 -7.68 11.49
CA GLY A 130 3.70 -6.81 10.45
C GLY A 130 4.49 -5.64 11.02
N GLN A 131 5.45 -5.17 10.24
CA GLN A 131 6.22 -3.96 10.51
C GLN A 131 6.25 -3.11 9.26
N SER A 132 6.20 -1.81 9.45
CA SER A 132 6.34 -0.80 8.41
C SER A 132 7.32 0.26 8.88
N VAL A 133 8.24 0.64 8.01
CA VAL A 133 9.15 1.77 8.23
C VAL A 133 8.95 2.76 7.10
N VAL A 134 8.87 4.04 7.43
CA VAL A 134 8.87 5.15 6.48
C VAL A 134 10.09 6.00 6.77
N GLU A 135 11.02 6.00 5.84
CA GLU A 135 12.20 6.86 5.84
C GLU A 135 11.87 8.16 5.09
N PHE A 136 12.20 9.29 5.67
CA PHE A 136 11.98 10.61 5.08
C PHE A 136 13.29 11.21 4.58
N GLU A 137 13.31 11.80 3.39
CA GLU A 137 14.48 12.53 2.87
C GLU A 137 14.87 13.71 3.77
N SER A 138 13.91 14.31 4.42
CA SER A 138 14.15 15.48 5.29
C SER A 138 14.96 15.10 6.52
N ALA A 139 16.16 15.65 6.65
CA ALA A 139 17.05 15.46 7.82
C ALA A 139 16.45 15.96 9.16
N SER A 140 15.34 16.67 9.13
CA SER A 140 14.60 17.12 10.32
C SER A 140 13.51 16.15 10.77
N LYS A 141 13.36 15.03 10.08
CA LYS A 141 12.38 14.00 10.38
C LYS A 141 13.08 12.74 10.82
N ASP A 142 12.50 12.07 11.79
CA ASP A 142 12.89 10.72 12.18
C ASP A 142 12.08 9.70 11.38
N ASP A 143 12.60 8.48 11.27
CA ASP A 143 11.87 7.41 10.63
C ASP A 143 10.61 7.09 11.43
N GLN A 144 9.49 6.95 10.73
CA GLN A 144 8.26 6.47 11.32
C GLN A 144 8.25 4.95 11.29
N GLU A 145 8.09 4.34 12.44
CA GLU A 145 7.99 2.90 12.58
C GLU A 145 6.58 2.49 13.05
N SER A 146 6.01 1.48 12.41
CA SER A 146 4.71 0.95 12.81
C SER A 146 4.82 -0.57 12.95
N THR A 147 4.31 -1.11 14.04
CA THR A 147 4.25 -2.55 14.29
C THR A 147 2.81 -2.96 14.58
N GLY A 148 2.38 -4.06 13.97
CA GLY A 148 1.04 -4.60 14.13
C GLY A 148 1.03 -6.08 14.46
N ILE A 149 0.16 -6.47 15.37
CA ILE A 149 -0.20 -7.85 15.63
C ILE A 149 -1.71 -8.02 15.46
N ALA A 150 -2.13 -9.10 14.79
CA ALA A 150 -3.53 -9.42 14.68
C ALA A 150 -3.78 -10.91 14.91
N VAL A 151 -4.94 -11.22 15.47
CA VAL A 151 -5.45 -12.56 15.64
C VAL A 151 -6.88 -12.62 15.14
N SER A 152 -7.22 -13.71 14.46
CA SER A 152 -8.60 -13.96 13.99
C SER A 152 -8.99 -15.39 14.30
N TYR A 153 -10.19 -15.55 14.83
CA TYR A 153 -10.78 -16.85 15.14
C TYR A 153 -12.17 -16.97 14.53
N THR A 154 -12.37 -17.99 13.69
CA THR A 154 -13.64 -18.26 13.04
C THR A 154 -14.33 -19.47 13.66
N MET A 155 -15.58 -19.34 14.06
CA MET A 155 -16.39 -20.39 14.66
C MET A 155 -17.75 -20.45 13.95
N GLY A 156 -17.92 -21.40 13.04
CA GLY A 156 -19.11 -21.48 12.20
C GLY A 156 -19.28 -20.23 11.35
N SER A 157 -20.40 -19.54 11.52
CA SER A 157 -20.71 -18.29 10.81
C SER A 157 -20.19 -17.02 11.50
N MET A 158 -19.50 -17.14 12.63
CA MET A 158 -18.94 -16.03 13.39
C MET A 158 -17.43 -15.96 13.24
N THR A 159 -16.91 -14.77 13.00
CA THR A 159 -15.47 -14.48 13.08
C THR A 159 -15.23 -13.39 14.11
N VAL A 160 -14.35 -13.65 15.07
CA VAL A 160 -13.85 -12.65 16.03
C VAL A 160 -12.41 -12.33 15.63
N ALA A 161 -12.11 -11.06 15.51
CA ALA A 161 -10.75 -10.59 15.24
C ALA A 161 -10.35 -9.52 16.24
N ALA A 162 -9.08 -9.50 16.58
CA ALA A 162 -8.48 -8.45 17.39
C ALA A 162 -7.14 -8.05 16.77
N PHE A 163 -6.82 -6.78 16.83
CA PHE A 163 -5.50 -6.29 16.46
C PHE A 163 -5.02 -5.20 17.42
N ASN A 164 -3.71 -5.07 17.50
CA ASN A 164 -3.04 -3.94 18.10
C ASN A 164 -1.99 -3.43 17.12
N ASN A 165 -2.03 -2.14 16.86
CA ASN A 165 -1.01 -1.43 16.08
C ASN A 165 -0.41 -0.34 16.95
N THR A 166 0.91 -0.21 16.88
CA THR A 166 1.67 0.88 17.49
C THR A 166 2.42 1.61 16.40
N GLU A 167 2.53 2.91 16.53
CA GLU A 167 3.27 3.78 15.62
C GLU A 167 4.16 4.69 16.44
N GLU A 168 5.44 4.78 16.09
CA GLU A 168 6.43 5.66 16.67
C GLU A 168 6.80 6.74 15.64
N ASN A 169 7.07 7.95 16.10
CA ASN A 169 7.44 9.11 15.30
C ASN A 169 6.46 9.39 14.14
N SER A 170 5.16 9.42 14.43
CA SER A 170 4.12 9.63 13.43
C SER A 170 4.39 10.88 12.57
N GLY A 171 4.36 10.68 11.23
CA GLY A 171 4.68 11.72 10.26
C GLY A 171 6.14 12.19 10.30
N GLY A 172 7.04 11.42 10.92
CA GLY A 172 8.46 11.78 11.10
C GLY A 172 8.69 12.79 12.21
N THR A 173 7.78 12.91 13.15
CA THR A 173 7.94 13.81 14.31
C THR A 173 8.35 13.00 15.52
N GLN A 174 9.58 13.24 16.00
CA GLN A 174 10.16 12.54 17.13
C GLN A 174 9.24 12.55 18.37
N GLY A 175 9.00 11.36 18.92
CA GLY A 175 8.19 11.18 20.13
C GLY A 175 6.70 11.42 19.94
N THR A 176 6.23 11.49 18.71
CA THR A 176 4.79 11.49 18.39
C THR A 176 4.36 10.05 18.14
N ASP A 177 3.95 9.38 19.21
CA ASP A 177 3.62 7.97 19.18
C ASP A 177 2.10 7.79 19.31
N ASP A 178 1.57 6.77 18.64
CA ASP A 178 0.17 6.40 18.70
C ASP A 178 0.00 4.88 18.82
N SER A 179 -1.13 4.47 19.34
CA SER A 179 -1.50 3.06 19.39
C SER A 179 -3.00 2.86 19.29
N VAL A 180 -3.40 1.84 18.56
CA VAL A 180 -4.81 1.46 18.44
C VAL A 180 -4.97 -0.03 18.70
N THR A 181 -5.97 -0.36 19.51
CA THR A 181 -6.43 -1.74 19.72
C THR A 181 -7.90 -1.82 19.32
N GLU A 182 -8.21 -2.78 18.48
CA GLU A 182 -9.58 -3.04 18.05
C GLU A 182 -9.95 -4.50 18.24
N VAL A 183 -11.19 -4.75 18.64
CA VAL A 183 -11.80 -6.08 18.65
C VAL A 183 -13.10 -5.99 17.85
N SER A 184 -13.25 -6.89 16.90
CA SER A 184 -14.44 -6.94 16.03
C SER A 184 -15.04 -8.34 16.01
N ALA A 185 -16.37 -8.40 15.77
CA ALA A 185 -17.08 -9.64 15.52
C ALA A 185 -17.94 -9.49 14.26
N ALA A 186 -17.79 -10.42 13.33
CA ALA A 186 -18.56 -10.49 12.09
C ALA A 186 -19.41 -11.75 12.06
N PHE A 187 -20.63 -11.65 11.55
CA PHE A 187 -21.53 -12.77 11.38
C PHE A 187 -21.93 -12.90 9.91
N ALA A 188 -21.82 -14.10 9.35
CA ALA A 188 -22.32 -14.43 8.03
C ALA A 188 -23.70 -15.09 8.16
N PHE A 189 -24.70 -14.60 7.43
CA PHE A 189 -26.08 -15.09 7.42
C PHE A 189 -26.44 -15.74 6.09
#